data_c04957fe2394dec8cdaff138c4147965
#
_entry.id   c04957fe2394dec8cdaff138c4147965
#
_cell.length_a   1.000
_cell.length_b   1.000
_cell.length_c   1.000
_cell.angle_alpha   90.00
_cell.angle_beta   90.00
_cell.angle_gamma   90.00
#
_symmetry.space_group_name_H-M   'P 1'
#
loop_
_entity.id
_entity.type
_entity.pdbx_description
1 polymer ?
#
loop_
_entity_poly.entity_id
_entity_poly.type
_entity_poly.pdbx_seq_one_letter_code
_entity_poly.pdbx_strand_id
1 'polypeptide(L)'
;MKISKIPGCGSFGVFIDDVNFENMTDDQWMEIGKIHLKEMVTIIRGAKLDRDTYYKWMRKWGKDRMTFWGLLFQKYPWWNGKLDSIMTHPDVSEDDRNSIWGFFRVREGVGQEQGNIIRVSGKKDEYGNPVGMFAEGELLWHSNESGNIAFAPGVALLGMEGTTKSATGFLTTVDYYESVSESFRSELDEMILLHNFTPGKINPGLNSDQDNLMYKNMAPDPDAEIPMVIRSPGGHKGLHYSFNTVTGIKGMSDNEARKVLEKIKSELEVDEYIYDHWYKEDGDLCLFDNSITQHRRLGSTDNRLCLRYQYDYTNLQESAWMPYLQQPYINSYIDRITFVINAMQNKEFKLPKKEDYVEN
;
A
#
# COMPACT_ATOMS: atom_id res chain seq x y z
N MET A 1 2.79 24.88 -14.01
CA MET A 1 2.91 24.13 -12.75
C MET A 1 3.12 25.11 -11.60
N LYS A 2 2.29 25.05 -10.58
CA LYS A 2 2.37 25.89 -9.37
C LYS A 2 2.44 24.98 -8.15
N ILE A 3 3.37 25.25 -7.25
CA ILE A 3 3.60 24.46 -6.04
C ILE A 3 3.22 25.30 -4.81
N SER A 4 2.48 24.68 -3.89
CA SER A 4 2.12 25.29 -2.61
C SER A 4 2.11 24.24 -1.49
N LYS A 5 2.39 24.67 -0.26
CA LYS A 5 2.37 23.76 0.90
C LYS A 5 0.96 23.26 1.21
N ILE A 6 0.87 22.02 1.67
CA ILE A 6 -0.32 21.45 2.26
C ILE A 6 -0.42 21.98 3.71
N PRO A 7 -1.57 22.51 4.13
CA PRO A 7 -1.79 22.86 5.53
C PRO A 7 -1.99 21.57 6.34
N GLY A 8 -1.19 21.35 7.36
CA GLY A 8 -1.08 20.07 8.06
C GLY A 8 0.02 19.21 7.46
N CYS A 9 0.10 17.91 7.77
CA CYS A 9 1.21 17.02 7.44
C CYS A 9 2.57 17.46 8.05
N GLY A 10 2.56 18.18 9.14
CA GLY A 10 3.79 18.75 9.70
C GLY A 10 4.49 19.69 8.73
N SER A 11 5.80 19.58 8.63
CA SER A 11 6.66 20.39 7.74
C SER A 11 6.64 19.94 6.27
N PHE A 12 5.96 18.87 5.93
CA PHE A 12 5.99 18.22 4.63
C PHE A 12 4.65 18.34 3.88
N GLY A 13 4.68 17.96 2.61
CA GLY A 13 3.52 17.92 1.76
C GLY A 13 3.30 19.14 0.89
N VAL A 14 3.00 18.90 -0.38
CA VAL A 14 2.72 19.95 -1.36
C VAL A 14 1.54 19.62 -2.26
N PHE A 15 0.82 20.68 -2.64
CA PHE A 15 -0.02 20.67 -3.82
C PHE A 15 0.78 21.05 -5.05
N ILE A 16 0.47 20.40 -6.16
CA ILE A 16 0.95 20.80 -7.49
C ILE A 16 -0.27 21.04 -8.37
N ASP A 17 -0.40 22.27 -8.85
CA ASP A 17 -1.49 22.70 -9.73
C ASP A 17 -0.97 22.96 -11.14
N ASP A 18 -1.88 23.04 -12.09
CA ASP A 18 -1.61 23.42 -13.47
C ASP A 18 -0.56 22.50 -14.14
N VAL A 19 -0.67 21.20 -13.91
CA VAL A 19 0.16 20.18 -14.55
C VAL A 19 -0.46 19.81 -15.91
N ASN A 20 0.27 20.04 -17.00
CA ASN A 20 -0.16 19.64 -18.33
C ASN A 20 0.45 18.29 -18.71
N PHE A 21 -0.30 17.22 -18.51
CA PHE A 21 0.14 15.86 -18.83
C PHE A 21 0.20 15.54 -20.32
N GLU A 22 -0.51 16.27 -21.18
CA GLU A 22 -0.46 16.08 -22.63
C GLU A 22 0.92 16.44 -23.19
N ASN A 23 1.54 17.48 -22.63
CA ASN A 23 2.86 17.98 -23.06
C ASN A 23 3.96 17.69 -22.03
N MET A 24 3.70 16.80 -21.07
CA MET A 24 4.67 16.43 -20.03
C MET A 24 5.87 15.69 -20.66
N THR A 25 7.07 16.17 -20.37
CA THR A 25 8.30 15.46 -20.68
C THR A 25 8.74 14.53 -19.55
N ASP A 26 9.58 13.56 -19.88
CA ASP A 26 10.16 12.66 -18.88
C ASP A 26 10.94 13.42 -17.81
N ASP A 27 11.74 14.42 -18.21
CA ASP A 27 12.51 15.24 -17.28
C ASP A 27 11.62 16.03 -16.32
N GLN A 28 10.53 16.60 -16.81
CA GLN A 28 9.55 17.30 -15.95
C GLN A 28 8.89 16.34 -14.95
N TRP A 29 8.58 15.11 -15.38
CA TRP A 29 8.02 14.10 -14.50
C TRP A 29 9.02 13.64 -13.43
N MET A 30 10.29 13.49 -13.81
CA MET A 30 11.37 13.18 -12.88
C MET A 30 11.59 14.32 -11.86
N GLU A 31 11.45 15.58 -12.26
CA GLU A 31 11.52 16.72 -11.32
C GLU A 31 10.34 16.70 -10.31
N ILE A 32 9.12 16.36 -10.74
CA ILE A 32 8.00 16.13 -9.82
C ILE A 32 8.33 14.99 -8.85
N GLY A 33 8.97 13.93 -9.33
CA GLY A 33 9.42 12.83 -8.49
C GLY A 33 10.43 13.23 -7.41
N LYS A 34 11.37 14.10 -7.73
CA LYS A 34 12.33 14.65 -6.74
C LYS A 34 11.64 15.52 -5.70
N ILE A 35 10.65 16.32 -6.12
CA ILE A 35 9.82 17.10 -5.19
C ILE A 35 9.07 16.15 -4.26
N HIS A 36 8.46 15.10 -4.82
CA HIS A 36 7.74 14.10 -4.04
C HIS A 36 8.63 13.39 -3.02
N LEU A 37 9.83 12.95 -3.40
CA LEU A 37 10.79 12.34 -2.49
C LEU A 37 11.12 13.25 -1.30
N LYS A 38 11.26 14.56 -1.56
CA LYS A 38 11.53 15.57 -0.51
C LYS A 38 10.32 15.82 0.38
N GLU A 39 9.14 15.86 -0.20
CA GLU A 39 7.92 16.31 0.49
C GLU A 39 7.08 15.15 1.04
N MET A 40 7.37 13.90 0.66
CA MET A 40 6.71 12.64 1.06
C MET A 40 5.22 12.55 0.72
N VAL A 41 4.49 13.65 0.71
CA VAL A 41 3.09 13.74 0.28
C VAL A 41 2.98 14.79 -0.82
N THR A 42 2.48 14.39 -1.98
CA THR A 42 2.30 15.29 -3.12
C THR A 42 0.92 15.06 -3.72
N ILE A 43 0.13 16.11 -3.82
CA ILE A 43 -1.20 16.03 -4.40
C ILE A 43 -1.24 16.88 -5.66
N ILE A 44 -1.34 16.21 -6.82
CA ILE A 44 -1.52 16.88 -8.11
C ILE A 44 -3.01 17.04 -8.32
N ARG A 45 -3.50 18.29 -8.16
CA ARG A 45 -4.93 18.57 -8.28
C ARG A 45 -5.34 18.67 -9.74
N GLY A 46 -6.48 18.07 -10.07
CA GLY A 46 -7.03 18.10 -11.44
C GLY A 46 -6.14 17.41 -12.47
N ALA A 47 -5.40 16.39 -12.08
CA ALA A 47 -4.55 15.61 -12.99
C ALA A 47 -5.35 14.96 -14.13
N LYS A 48 -6.57 14.48 -13.83
CA LYS A 48 -7.57 13.93 -14.79
C LYS A 48 -7.00 12.95 -15.79
N LEU A 49 -6.12 12.06 -15.30
CA LEU A 49 -5.47 11.04 -16.13
C LEU A 49 -6.45 9.91 -16.45
N ASP A 50 -6.38 9.40 -17.68
CA ASP A 50 -6.90 8.07 -17.95
C ASP A 50 -5.95 6.99 -17.36
N ARG A 51 -6.43 5.75 -17.32
CA ARG A 51 -5.71 4.63 -16.73
C ARG A 51 -4.35 4.39 -17.38
N ASP A 52 -4.28 4.43 -18.70
CA ASP A 52 -3.08 4.07 -19.46
C ASP A 52 -2.01 5.16 -19.31
N THR A 53 -2.44 6.42 -19.33
CA THR A 53 -1.56 7.59 -19.08
C THR A 53 -1.07 7.58 -17.63
N TYR A 54 -1.93 7.27 -16.67
CA TYR A 54 -1.56 7.11 -15.27
C TYR A 54 -0.47 6.03 -15.11
N TYR A 55 -0.70 4.83 -15.66
CA TYR A 55 0.25 3.73 -15.59
C TYR A 55 1.59 4.07 -16.27
N LYS A 56 1.53 4.70 -17.45
CA LYS A 56 2.72 5.17 -18.19
C LYS A 56 3.62 6.05 -17.31
N TRP A 57 3.05 7.01 -16.58
CA TRP A 57 3.83 7.94 -15.78
C TRP A 57 4.34 7.31 -14.48
N MET A 58 3.51 6.54 -13.79
CA MET A 58 3.92 5.94 -12.52
C MET A 58 5.10 4.98 -12.66
N ARG A 59 5.14 4.18 -13.71
CA ARG A 59 6.24 3.24 -14.00
C ARG A 59 7.60 3.89 -14.20
N LYS A 60 7.64 5.19 -14.49
CA LYS A 60 8.91 5.90 -14.69
C LYS A 60 9.68 6.13 -13.41
N TRP A 61 9.02 6.10 -12.27
CA TRP A 61 9.67 6.34 -10.97
C TRP A 61 10.28 5.09 -10.33
N GLY A 62 9.82 3.93 -10.68
CA GLY A 62 10.36 2.71 -10.12
C GLY A 62 9.69 1.45 -10.66
N LYS A 63 10.11 0.33 -10.12
CA LYS A 63 9.55 -0.97 -10.45
C LYS A 63 8.23 -1.18 -9.73
N ASP A 64 7.36 -1.95 -10.36
CA ASP A 64 6.13 -2.44 -9.77
C ASP A 64 6.43 -3.23 -8.49
N ARG A 65 5.56 -3.09 -7.49
CA ARG A 65 5.64 -3.93 -6.31
C ARG A 65 5.54 -5.42 -6.70
N MET A 66 6.24 -6.27 -5.97
CA MET A 66 6.11 -7.72 -6.14
C MET A 66 4.79 -8.20 -5.54
N THR A 67 3.91 -8.74 -6.37
CA THR A 67 2.61 -9.31 -5.98
C THR A 67 2.45 -10.67 -6.60
N PHE A 68 1.43 -11.44 -6.17
CA PHE A 68 1.02 -12.65 -6.86
C PHE A 68 0.79 -12.40 -8.36
N TRP A 69 0.13 -11.29 -8.69
CA TRP A 69 -0.11 -10.87 -10.07
C TRP A 69 1.18 -10.52 -10.80
N GLY A 70 2.10 -9.83 -10.15
CA GLY A 70 3.42 -9.54 -10.71
C GLY A 70 4.20 -10.81 -11.06
N LEU A 71 4.13 -11.84 -10.20
CA LEU A 71 4.71 -13.15 -10.48
C LEU A 71 4.03 -13.84 -11.66
N LEU A 72 2.70 -13.75 -11.77
CA LEU A 72 1.97 -14.29 -12.92
C LEU A 72 2.34 -13.58 -14.22
N PHE A 73 2.49 -12.25 -14.21
CA PHE A 73 2.96 -11.50 -15.38
C PHE A 73 4.39 -11.88 -15.79
N GLN A 74 5.26 -12.19 -14.83
CA GLN A 74 6.60 -12.69 -15.13
C GLN A 74 6.56 -14.10 -15.73
N LYS A 75 5.72 -14.99 -15.19
CA LYS A 75 5.59 -16.36 -15.66
C LYS A 75 4.88 -16.45 -17.00
N TYR A 76 3.89 -15.58 -17.22
CA TYR A 76 3.05 -15.53 -18.42
C TYR A 76 3.10 -14.13 -19.05
N PRO A 77 4.21 -13.77 -19.73
CA PRO A 77 4.40 -12.41 -20.27
C PRO A 77 3.36 -11.97 -21.30
N TRP A 78 2.69 -12.93 -21.93
CA TRP A 78 1.60 -12.72 -22.88
C TRP A 78 0.27 -12.34 -22.21
N TRP A 79 0.16 -12.53 -20.88
CA TRP A 79 -1.10 -12.30 -20.18
C TRP A 79 -1.45 -10.81 -20.13
N ASN A 80 -2.71 -10.51 -20.40
CA ASN A 80 -3.24 -9.14 -20.45
C ASN A 80 -3.95 -8.70 -19.16
N GLY A 81 -3.85 -9.46 -18.08
CA GLY A 81 -4.50 -9.19 -16.78
C GLY A 81 -5.96 -9.65 -16.69
N LYS A 82 -6.54 -10.21 -17.75
CA LYS A 82 -7.91 -10.71 -17.73
C LYS A 82 -7.96 -12.17 -17.29
N LEU A 83 -8.85 -12.48 -16.32
CA LEU A 83 -8.99 -13.82 -15.79
C LEU A 83 -9.26 -14.86 -16.88
N ASP A 84 -10.23 -14.61 -17.75
CA ASP A 84 -10.62 -15.55 -18.80
C ASP A 84 -9.46 -15.90 -19.72
N SER A 85 -8.60 -14.92 -20.04
CA SER A 85 -7.48 -15.15 -20.94
C SER A 85 -6.42 -16.11 -20.35
N ILE A 86 -6.16 -16.03 -19.04
CA ILE A 86 -5.19 -16.92 -18.39
C ILE A 86 -5.80 -18.28 -18.05
N MET A 87 -7.08 -18.31 -17.67
CA MET A 87 -7.76 -19.56 -17.31
C MET A 87 -7.99 -20.50 -18.47
N THR A 88 -8.07 -19.98 -19.70
CA THR A 88 -8.34 -20.77 -20.92
C THR A 88 -7.11 -21.02 -21.78
N HIS A 89 -5.99 -20.35 -21.49
CA HIS A 89 -4.78 -20.47 -22.31
C HIS A 89 -4.12 -21.85 -22.16
N PRO A 90 -3.73 -22.52 -23.26
CA PRO A 90 -3.17 -23.87 -23.21
C PRO A 90 -1.86 -24.00 -22.45
N ASP A 91 -1.04 -22.94 -22.42
CA ASP A 91 0.26 -22.95 -21.74
C ASP A 91 0.16 -22.81 -20.21
N VAL A 92 -1.04 -22.54 -19.68
CA VAL A 92 -1.23 -22.44 -18.23
C VAL A 92 -1.50 -23.82 -17.66
N SER A 93 -0.68 -24.24 -16.70
CA SER A 93 -0.85 -25.53 -16.04
C SER A 93 -2.15 -25.58 -15.23
N GLU A 94 -2.65 -26.77 -14.98
CA GLU A 94 -3.83 -26.97 -14.13
C GLU A 94 -3.58 -26.48 -12.69
N ASP A 95 -2.38 -26.72 -12.17
CA ASP A 95 -1.97 -26.25 -10.84
C ASP A 95 -1.99 -24.71 -10.74
N ASP A 96 -1.50 -24.01 -11.77
CA ASP A 96 -1.55 -22.56 -11.80
C ASP A 96 -2.99 -22.05 -11.94
N ARG A 97 -3.82 -22.68 -12.77
CA ARG A 97 -5.25 -22.32 -12.86
C ARG A 97 -5.95 -22.44 -11.52
N ASN A 98 -5.67 -23.52 -10.78
CA ASN A 98 -6.24 -23.72 -9.46
C ASN A 98 -5.78 -22.62 -8.48
N SER A 99 -4.49 -22.27 -8.49
CA SER A 99 -3.94 -21.19 -7.68
C SER A 99 -4.55 -19.83 -8.03
N ILE A 100 -4.61 -19.51 -9.31
CA ILE A 100 -5.22 -18.27 -9.84
C ILE A 100 -6.70 -18.21 -9.44
N TRP A 101 -7.43 -19.30 -9.65
CA TRP A 101 -8.86 -19.36 -9.31
C TRP A 101 -9.11 -19.13 -7.82
N GLY A 102 -8.28 -19.72 -6.95
CA GLY A 102 -8.38 -19.51 -5.53
C GLY A 102 -8.19 -18.04 -5.13
N PHE A 103 -7.17 -17.39 -5.67
CA PHE A 103 -6.95 -15.97 -5.46
C PHE A 103 -8.10 -15.08 -5.97
N PHE A 104 -8.62 -15.39 -7.14
CA PHE A 104 -9.76 -14.65 -7.69
C PHE A 104 -11.04 -14.88 -6.89
N ARG A 105 -11.29 -16.08 -6.44
CA ARG A 105 -12.49 -16.38 -5.63
C ARG A 105 -12.49 -15.64 -4.30
N VAL A 106 -11.35 -15.57 -3.66
CA VAL A 106 -11.20 -14.84 -2.38
C VAL A 106 -11.33 -13.34 -2.57
N ARG A 107 -10.93 -12.84 -3.74
CA ARG A 107 -10.95 -11.43 -4.10
C ARG A 107 -11.90 -11.13 -5.25
N GLU A 108 -12.99 -11.88 -5.34
CA GLU A 108 -14.02 -11.65 -6.35
C GLU A 108 -14.48 -10.19 -6.33
N GLY A 109 -14.51 -9.54 -7.48
CA GLY A 109 -14.79 -8.11 -7.60
C GLY A 109 -13.60 -7.19 -7.33
N VAL A 110 -12.48 -7.69 -6.82
CA VAL A 110 -11.25 -6.90 -6.70
C VAL A 110 -10.60 -6.74 -8.06
N GLY A 111 -10.94 -5.72 -8.77
CA GLY A 111 -10.42 -5.50 -10.12
C GLY A 111 -8.91 -5.27 -10.11
N GLN A 112 -8.15 -6.35 -10.22
CA GLN A 112 -6.75 -6.26 -10.61
C GLN A 112 -6.70 -5.82 -12.06
N GLU A 113 -5.99 -4.75 -12.34
CA GLU A 113 -5.77 -4.25 -13.67
C GLU A 113 -4.34 -4.53 -14.15
N GLN A 114 -4.10 -4.34 -15.44
CA GLN A 114 -2.76 -4.46 -16.00
C GLN A 114 -1.75 -3.63 -15.22
N GLY A 115 -0.54 -4.15 -15.01
CA GLY A 115 0.56 -3.42 -14.41
C GLY A 115 0.42 -3.18 -12.91
N ASN A 116 -0.16 -4.10 -12.16
CA ASN A 116 -0.34 -3.98 -10.72
C ASN A 116 -1.19 -2.77 -10.25
N ILE A 117 -1.97 -2.20 -11.13
CA ILE A 117 -3.00 -1.23 -10.75
C ILE A 117 -4.13 -1.99 -10.04
N ILE A 118 -4.53 -1.47 -8.89
CA ILE A 118 -5.64 -2.02 -8.10
C ILE A 118 -6.76 -0.99 -8.05
N ARG A 119 -7.98 -1.41 -8.36
CA ARG A 119 -9.17 -0.61 -8.12
C ARG A 119 -9.49 -0.60 -6.62
N VAL A 120 -9.53 0.58 -6.04
CA VAL A 120 -10.06 0.83 -4.69
C VAL A 120 -11.42 1.49 -4.86
N SER A 121 -12.49 0.73 -4.67
CA SER A 121 -13.81 1.16 -5.16
C SER A 121 -14.94 0.65 -4.29
N GLY A 122 -15.92 1.52 -4.02
CA GLY A 122 -17.21 1.14 -3.47
C GLY A 122 -18.28 0.83 -4.52
N LYS A 123 -17.92 0.93 -5.81
CA LYS A 123 -18.83 0.55 -6.88
C LYS A 123 -19.17 -0.93 -6.83
N LYS A 124 -20.38 -1.24 -7.24
CA LYS A 124 -20.86 -2.61 -7.44
C LYS A 124 -21.23 -2.81 -8.92
N ASP A 125 -21.07 -4.04 -9.38
CA ASP A 125 -21.56 -4.44 -10.71
C ASP A 125 -23.09 -4.55 -10.75
N GLU A 126 -23.64 -4.94 -11.89
CA GLU A 126 -25.08 -5.13 -12.09
C GLU A 126 -25.70 -6.23 -11.22
N TYR A 127 -24.85 -7.12 -10.65
CA TYR A 127 -25.25 -8.19 -9.74
C TYR A 127 -25.05 -7.83 -8.27
N GLY A 128 -24.55 -6.62 -7.97
CA GLY A 128 -24.28 -6.15 -6.62
C GLY A 128 -22.92 -6.53 -6.05
N ASN A 129 -22.04 -7.17 -6.84
CA ASN A 129 -20.70 -7.54 -6.39
C ASN A 129 -19.75 -6.33 -6.42
N PRO A 130 -18.82 -6.21 -5.45
CA PRO A 130 -17.80 -5.17 -5.48
C PRO A 130 -16.92 -5.25 -6.74
N VAL A 131 -16.66 -4.12 -7.38
CA VAL A 131 -15.74 -4.04 -8.55
C VAL A 131 -14.32 -3.65 -8.17
N GLY A 132 -14.04 -3.46 -6.91
CA GLY A 132 -12.71 -3.11 -6.39
C GLY A 132 -12.51 -3.53 -4.95
N MET A 133 -11.28 -3.33 -4.45
CA MET A 133 -10.92 -3.58 -3.04
C MET A 133 -11.52 -2.54 -2.12
N PHE A 134 -11.71 -2.91 -0.85
CA PHE A 134 -12.16 -2.01 0.22
C PHE A 134 -13.46 -1.28 -0.14
N ALA A 135 -14.45 -2.05 -0.56
CA ALA A 135 -15.69 -1.52 -1.11
C ALA A 135 -16.52 -0.72 -0.09
N GLU A 136 -16.41 -1.00 1.20
CA GLU A 136 -17.28 -0.44 2.21
C GLU A 136 -16.50 0.21 3.36
N GLY A 137 -17.13 1.20 3.99
CA GLY A 137 -16.65 1.83 5.23
C GLY A 137 -15.42 2.73 5.08
N GLU A 138 -14.99 3.23 6.22
CA GLU A 138 -13.75 3.98 6.36
C GLU A 138 -12.56 3.02 6.52
N LEU A 139 -11.38 3.48 6.14
CA LEU A 139 -10.14 2.79 6.44
C LEU A 139 -9.38 3.59 7.48
N LEU A 140 -9.02 2.93 8.58
CA LEU A 140 -8.22 3.53 9.65
C LEU A 140 -6.78 3.79 9.17
N TRP A 141 -6.00 4.49 9.98
CA TRP A 141 -4.59 4.76 9.71
C TRP A 141 -3.80 3.49 9.47
N HIS A 142 -3.11 3.43 8.34
CA HIS A 142 -2.29 2.28 7.96
C HIS A 142 -1.21 2.67 6.93
N SER A 143 -0.23 1.79 6.81
CA SER A 143 0.66 1.73 5.64
C SER A 143 0.32 0.49 4.85
N ASN A 144 0.28 0.60 3.53
CA ASN A 144 -0.04 -0.54 2.69
C ASN A 144 0.98 -1.65 2.85
N GLU A 145 0.49 -2.83 3.23
CA GLU A 145 1.25 -4.08 3.16
C GLU A 145 2.55 -4.10 3.99
N SER A 146 2.65 -3.29 5.05
CA SER A 146 3.75 -3.36 6.01
C SER A 146 3.89 -4.75 6.59
N GLY A 147 5.11 -5.28 6.57
CA GLY A 147 5.38 -6.66 6.99
C GLY A 147 4.99 -7.72 5.94
N ASN A 148 4.65 -7.32 4.72
CA ASN A 148 4.27 -8.21 3.63
C ASN A 148 5.28 -8.11 2.47
N ILE A 149 5.40 -9.19 1.70
CA ILE A 149 6.19 -9.26 0.46
C ILE A 149 5.79 -8.18 -0.55
N ALA A 150 4.51 -7.80 -0.57
CA ALA A 150 3.99 -6.83 -1.51
C ALA A 150 4.24 -5.38 -1.08
N PHE A 151 4.93 -5.14 0.05
CA PHE A 151 5.25 -3.80 0.49
C PHE A 151 6.09 -3.06 -0.55
N ALA A 152 5.69 -1.83 -0.84
CA ALA A 152 6.46 -0.90 -1.63
C ALA A 152 6.40 0.49 -1.00
N PRO A 153 7.50 1.24 -1.01
CA PRO A 153 7.58 2.54 -0.33
C PRO A 153 6.80 3.65 -1.05
N GLY A 154 6.58 3.54 -2.35
CA GLY A 154 5.84 4.52 -3.13
C GLY A 154 4.42 4.09 -3.40
N VAL A 155 3.47 4.98 -3.17
CA VAL A 155 2.06 4.78 -3.49
C VAL A 155 1.53 5.97 -4.27
N ALA A 156 0.84 5.66 -5.35
CA ALA A 156 0.03 6.60 -6.11
C ALA A 156 -1.44 6.20 -6.04
N LEU A 157 -2.31 7.15 -5.80
CA LEU A 157 -3.76 6.96 -5.75
C LEU A 157 -4.43 8.03 -6.61
N LEU A 158 -4.96 7.62 -7.76
CA LEU A 158 -5.70 8.49 -8.68
C LEU A 158 -7.20 8.38 -8.41
N GLY A 159 -7.83 9.49 -8.08
CA GLY A 159 -9.29 9.58 -7.93
C GLY A 159 -9.97 9.68 -9.30
N MET A 160 -10.60 8.61 -9.75
CA MET A 160 -11.19 8.54 -11.10
C MET A 160 -12.62 9.06 -11.13
N GLU A 161 -13.45 8.56 -10.22
CA GLU A 161 -14.89 8.84 -10.22
C GLU A 161 -15.46 8.82 -8.80
N GLY A 162 -16.47 9.65 -8.56
CA GLY A 162 -17.28 9.66 -7.35
C GLY A 162 -16.52 9.96 -6.07
N THR A 163 -15.38 10.65 -6.16
CA THR A 163 -14.48 10.90 -5.02
C THR A 163 -14.95 12.04 -4.11
N THR A 164 -15.79 12.94 -4.59
CA THR A 164 -16.14 14.22 -3.93
C THR A 164 -16.81 14.09 -2.56
N LYS A 165 -17.25 12.89 -2.16
CA LYS A 165 -17.83 12.63 -0.82
C LYS A 165 -16.86 11.85 0.08
N SER A 166 -15.60 11.77 -0.30
CA SER A 166 -14.59 11.03 0.42
C SER A 166 -13.31 11.83 0.57
N ALA A 167 -12.45 11.39 1.49
CA ALA A 167 -11.12 11.93 1.65
C ALA A 167 -10.08 10.82 1.70
N THR A 168 -8.84 11.19 1.36
CA THR A 168 -7.63 10.44 1.71
C THR A 168 -6.86 11.27 2.72
N GLY A 169 -6.72 10.75 3.94
CA GLY A 169 -5.95 11.40 4.99
C GLY A 169 -4.50 10.91 4.98
N PHE A 170 -3.59 11.79 5.35
CA PHE A 170 -2.16 11.55 5.48
C PHE A 170 -1.66 11.97 6.85
N LEU A 171 -0.79 11.16 7.44
CA LEU A 171 -0.12 11.40 8.70
C LEU A 171 1.37 11.13 8.50
N THR A 172 2.21 12.16 8.62
CA THR A 172 3.66 12.05 8.52
C THR A 172 4.29 11.90 9.90
N THR A 173 5.35 11.11 10.00
CA THR A 173 5.97 10.79 11.31
C THR A 173 7.30 11.46 11.55
N VAL A 174 7.81 12.24 10.59
CA VAL A 174 9.15 12.84 10.65
C VAL A 174 9.23 13.91 11.71
N ASP A 175 8.29 14.88 11.68
CA ASP A 175 8.30 15.99 12.65
C ASP A 175 8.12 15.48 14.09
N TYR A 176 7.28 14.45 14.28
CA TYR A 176 7.17 13.79 15.58
C TYR A 176 8.51 13.22 16.03
N TYR A 177 9.18 12.42 15.17
CA TYR A 177 10.48 11.84 15.49
C TYR A 177 11.52 12.91 15.83
N GLU A 178 11.50 14.05 15.16
CA GLU A 178 12.41 15.17 15.42
C GLU A 178 12.05 15.94 16.69
N SER A 179 10.78 15.99 17.08
CA SER A 179 10.29 16.76 18.23
C SER A 179 10.52 16.09 19.58
N VAL A 180 10.62 14.75 19.61
CA VAL A 180 10.80 14.02 20.87
C VAL A 180 12.19 14.27 21.49
N SER A 181 12.31 14.06 22.81
CA SER A 181 13.60 14.23 23.50
C SER A 181 14.67 13.31 22.92
N GLU A 182 15.95 13.72 23.01
CA GLU A 182 17.09 12.93 22.52
C GLU A 182 17.13 11.53 23.15
N SER A 183 16.82 11.43 24.47
CA SER A 183 16.74 10.13 25.14
C SER A 183 15.68 9.23 24.53
N PHE A 184 14.46 9.75 24.31
CA PHE A 184 13.38 8.95 23.74
C PHE A 184 13.63 8.65 22.27
N ARG A 185 14.25 9.56 21.52
CA ARG A 185 14.67 9.29 20.13
C ARG A 185 15.65 8.13 20.06
N SER A 186 16.63 8.09 20.99
CA SER A 186 17.57 6.95 21.07
C SER A 186 16.84 5.64 21.39
N GLU A 187 15.82 5.66 22.25
CA GLU A 187 15.00 4.48 22.52
C GLU A 187 14.22 4.03 21.26
N LEU A 188 13.65 4.99 20.51
CA LEU A 188 12.94 4.69 19.26
C LEU A 188 13.88 4.09 18.19
N ASP A 189 15.11 4.59 18.08
CA ASP A 189 16.12 4.10 17.14
C ASP A 189 16.50 2.62 17.40
N GLU A 190 16.40 2.15 18.65
CA GLU A 190 16.71 0.77 19.04
C GLU A 190 15.51 -0.18 18.95
N MET A 191 14.29 0.35 18.83
CA MET A 191 13.08 -0.48 18.82
C MET A 191 12.93 -1.24 17.51
N ILE A 192 12.62 -2.53 17.61
CA ILE A 192 12.22 -3.39 16.50
C ILE A 192 10.74 -3.72 16.66
N LEU A 193 9.93 -3.32 15.70
CA LEU A 193 8.53 -3.63 15.65
C LEU A 193 8.30 -5.04 15.08
N LEU A 194 7.31 -5.73 15.63
CA LEU A 194 6.80 -6.98 15.10
C LEU A 194 5.59 -6.68 14.23
N HIS A 195 5.69 -6.97 12.96
CA HIS A 195 4.60 -6.78 12.00
C HIS A 195 4.05 -8.13 11.57
N ASN A 196 2.74 -8.27 11.58
CA ASN A 196 2.09 -9.47 11.12
C ASN A 196 0.79 -9.13 10.39
N PHE A 197 0.59 -9.75 9.26
CA PHE A 197 -0.62 -9.61 8.44
C PHE A 197 -1.55 -10.82 8.58
N THR A 198 -1.51 -11.51 9.72
CA THR A 198 -2.33 -12.69 10.01
C THR A 198 -3.70 -12.27 10.56
N PRO A 199 -4.79 -12.92 10.12
CA PRO A 199 -6.12 -12.67 10.67
C PRO A 199 -6.17 -12.82 12.19
N GLY A 200 -6.91 -11.92 12.84
CA GLY A 200 -7.03 -11.87 14.31
C GLY A 200 -5.95 -11.05 15.02
N LYS A 201 -4.86 -10.70 14.32
CA LYS A 201 -3.87 -9.73 14.80
C LYS A 201 -4.05 -8.35 14.19
N ILE A 202 -4.89 -8.23 13.16
CA ILE A 202 -5.15 -7.01 12.41
C ILE A 202 -6.43 -6.37 12.94
N ASN A 203 -6.50 -5.04 12.87
CA ASN A 203 -7.71 -4.32 13.21
C ASN A 203 -8.88 -4.81 12.32
N PRO A 204 -9.94 -5.37 12.90
CA PRO A 204 -11.04 -5.98 12.15
C PRO A 204 -11.77 -5.01 11.20
N GLY A 205 -11.62 -3.69 11.37
CA GLY A 205 -12.19 -2.69 10.46
C GLY A 205 -11.45 -2.51 9.14
N LEU A 206 -10.32 -3.20 8.93
CA LEU A 206 -9.45 -2.98 7.76
C LEU A 206 -9.51 -4.10 6.72
N ASN A 207 -9.97 -5.28 7.10
CA ASN A 207 -9.99 -6.44 6.22
C ASN A 207 -11.40 -6.98 6.07
N SER A 208 -11.76 -7.33 4.83
CA SER A 208 -12.96 -8.12 4.59
C SER A 208 -12.80 -9.53 5.17
N ASP A 209 -13.91 -10.18 5.49
CA ASP A 209 -13.89 -11.58 5.90
C ASP A 209 -13.25 -12.50 4.85
N GLN A 210 -13.34 -12.11 3.58
CA GLN A 210 -12.70 -12.81 2.47
C GLN A 210 -11.17 -12.73 2.53
N ASP A 211 -10.61 -11.54 2.83
CA ASP A 211 -9.16 -11.40 3.03
C ASP A 211 -8.70 -12.23 4.23
N ASN A 212 -9.47 -12.26 5.30
CA ASN A 212 -9.22 -13.10 6.46
C ASN A 212 -9.19 -14.59 6.12
N LEU A 213 -10.11 -15.06 5.29
CA LEU A 213 -10.16 -16.46 4.83
C LEU A 213 -8.95 -16.82 3.95
N MET A 214 -8.53 -15.91 3.08
CA MET A 214 -7.32 -16.11 2.27
C MET A 214 -6.10 -16.35 3.17
N TYR A 215 -5.89 -15.50 4.17
CA TYR A 215 -4.75 -15.63 5.08
C TYR A 215 -4.87 -16.81 6.03
N LYS A 216 -6.09 -17.19 6.42
CA LYS A 216 -6.34 -18.38 7.28
C LYS A 216 -5.83 -19.69 6.66
N ASN A 217 -5.84 -19.78 5.34
CA ASN A 217 -5.46 -20.97 4.59
C ASN A 217 -4.02 -20.92 4.07
N MET A 218 -3.33 -19.80 4.25
CA MET A 218 -1.88 -19.69 4.04
C MET A 218 -1.15 -20.13 5.31
N ALA A 219 0.09 -20.60 5.17
CA ALA A 219 0.95 -20.81 6.32
C ALA A 219 1.04 -19.52 7.15
N PRO A 220 1.02 -19.61 8.48
CA PRO A 220 1.14 -18.42 9.32
C PRO A 220 2.39 -17.64 8.92
N ASP A 221 2.20 -16.36 8.62
CA ASP A 221 3.32 -15.48 8.40
C ASP A 221 4.14 -15.37 9.68
N PRO A 222 5.46 -15.58 9.64
CA PRO A 222 6.30 -15.17 10.75
C PRO A 222 6.17 -13.66 10.95
N ASP A 223 6.31 -13.18 12.18
CA ASP A 223 6.36 -11.75 12.43
C ASP A 223 7.54 -11.15 11.65
N ALA A 224 7.27 -10.14 10.83
CA ALA A 224 8.32 -9.39 10.19
C ALA A 224 8.92 -8.41 11.21
N GLU A 225 10.22 -8.54 11.47
CA GLU A 225 10.96 -7.67 12.37
C GLU A 225 11.46 -6.43 11.60
N ILE A 226 10.86 -5.27 11.88
CA ILE A 226 11.17 -4.03 11.19
C ILE A 226 11.58 -2.98 12.21
N PRO A 227 12.69 -2.25 12.01
CA PRO A 227 13.02 -1.12 12.86
C PRO A 227 11.86 -0.13 12.94
N MET A 228 11.57 0.38 14.15
CA MET A 228 10.59 1.43 14.30
C MET A 228 11.00 2.69 13.53
N VAL A 229 12.28 3.04 13.60
CA VAL A 229 12.81 4.19 12.87
C VAL A 229 13.54 3.72 11.62
N ILE A 230 13.09 4.18 10.48
CA ILE A 230 13.74 3.89 9.20
C ILE A 230 14.02 5.19 8.44
N ARG A 231 14.83 5.08 7.41
CA ARG A 231 15.07 6.17 6.47
C ARG A 231 14.22 5.94 5.21
N SER A 232 13.41 6.92 4.88
CA SER A 232 12.58 6.89 3.67
C SER A 232 13.43 6.95 2.40
N PRO A 233 12.86 6.63 1.23
CA PRO A 233 13.51 6.85 -0.06
C PRO A 233 14.00 8.28 -0.27
N GLY A 234 13.29 9.27 0.25
CA GLY A 234 13.69 10.69 0.24
C GLY A 234 14.80 11.06 1.23
N GLY A 235 15.28 10.11 2.03
CA GLY A 235 16.36 10.32 3.00
C GLY A 235 15.91 10.78 4.40
N HIS A 236 14.62 11.00 4.61
CA HIS A 236 14.07 11.42 5.91
C HIS A 236 14.03 10.26 6.90
N LYS A 237 14.35 10.49 8.14
CA LYS A 237 14.11 9.57 9.24
C LYS A 237 12.70 9.76 9.79
N GLY A 238 12.01 8.67 10.04
CA GLY A 238 10.68 8.68 10.63
C GLY A 238 10.26 7.29 11.09
N LEU A 239 9.06 7.18 11.64
CA LEU A 239 8.57 5.94 12.20
C LEU A 239 7.88 5.09 11.11
N HIS A 240 8.31 3.85 10.94
CA HIS A 240 7.59 2.82 10.18
C HIS A 240 6.58 2.11 11.10
N TYR A 241 5.71 2.86 11.72
CA TYR A 241 4.70 2.37 12.63
C TYR A 241 3.33 2.29 11.94
N SER A 242 3.08 1.19 11.24
CA SER A 242 1.76 0.93 10.64
C SER A 242 0.78 0.42 11.69
N PHE A 243 -0.25 1.21 12.03
CA PHE A 243 -1.16 0.93 13.14
C PHE A 243 -1.96 -0.37 12.95
N ASN A 244 -2.11 -0.83 11.71
CA ASN A 244 -2.88 -2.02 11.39
C ASN A 244 -2.08 -3.33 11.42
N THR A 245 -0.75 -3.28 11.31
CA THR A 245 0.08 -4.49 11.20
C THR A 245 1.00 -4.71 12.39
N VAL A 246 1.30 -3.68 13.17
CA VAL A 246 2.17 -3.82 14.34
C VAL A 246 1.46 -4.60 15.44
N THR A 247 2.09 -5.69 15.88
CA THR A 247 1.59 -6.61 16.89
C THR A 247 2.38 -6.54 18.20
N GLY A 248 3.54 -5.91 18.21
CA GLY A 248 4.38 -5.81 19.41
C GLY A 248 5.72 -5.13 19.13
N ILE A 249 6.56 -5.10 20.17
CA ILE A 249 7.95 -4.66 20.14
C ILE A 249 8.82 -5.83 20.60
N LYS A 250 9.85 -6.14 19.82
CA LYS A 250 10.76 -7.24 20.14
C LYS A 250 11.40 -7.07 21.51
N GLY A 251 11.35 -8.11 22.33
CA GLY A 251 11.93 -8.11 23.67
C GLY A 251 11.07 -7.49 24.76
N MET A 252 9.89 -6.93 24.42
CA MET A 252 8.92 -6.44 25.39
C MET A 252 7.76 -7.42 25.59
N SER A 253 7.16 -7.44 26.79
CA SER A 253 5.88 -8.09 26.99
C SER A 253 4.77 -7.34 26.24
N ASP A 254 3.66 -8.02 25.93
CA ASP A 254 2.50 -7.43 25.22
C ASP A 254 1.97 -6.17 25.93
N ASN A 255 1.96 -6.16 27.26
CA ASN A 255 1.48 -5.02 28.04
C ASN A 255 2.43 -3.82 27.97
N GLU A 256 3.73 -4.04 27.99
CA GLU A 256 4.73 -2.99 27.85
C GLU A 256 4.71 -2.40 26.44
N ALA A 257 4.77 -3.27 25.42
CA ALA A 257 4.69 -2.87 24.03
C ALA A 257 3.42 -2.06 23.75
N ARG A 258 2.26 -2.52 24.23
CA ARG A 258 0.99 -1.80 24.07
C ARG A 258 1.03 -0.39 24.63
N LYS A 259 1.54 -0.21 25.85
CA LYS A 259 1.64 1.13 26.46
C LYS A 259 2.51 2.08 25.64
N VAL A 260 3.64 1.59 25.15
CA VAL A 260 4.56 2.39 24.30
C VAL A 260 3.87 2.75 22.99
N LEU A 261 3.28 1.77 22.31
CA LEU A 261 2.64 1.96 21.02
C LEU A 261 1.41 2.87 21.10
N GLU A 262 0.56 2.71 22.12
CA GLU A 262 -0.59 3.59 22.35
C GLU A 262 -0.18 5.03 22.66
N LYS A 263 0.88 5.20 23.45
CA LYS A 263 1.46 6.54 23.70
C LYS A 263 1.89 7.18 22.38
N ILE A 264 2.76 6.52 21.62
CA ILE A 264 3.25 7.05 20.34
C ILE A 264 2.10 7.34 19.39
N LYS A 265 1.12 6.43 19.30
CA LYS A 265 -0.06 6.63 18.45
C LYS A 265 -0.83 7.88 18.86
N SER A 266 -1.09 8.07 20.15
CA SER A 266 -1.84 9.23 20.64
C SER A 266 -1.11 10.56 20.41
N GLU A 267 0.23 10.54 20.43
CA GLU A 267 1.07 11.71 20.14
C GLU A 267 1.19 12.00 18.63
N LEU A 268 1.01 10.99 17.78
CA LEU A 268 0.99 11.12 16.33
C LEU A 268 -0.38 11.55 15.78
N GLU A 269 -1.49 11.08 16.38
CA GLU A 269 -2.84 11.41 15.92
C GLU A 269 -3.29 12.81 16.37
N VAL A 270 -2.52 13.84 16.01
CA VAL A 270 -2.82 15.25 16.28
C VAL A 270 -2.92 16.03 14.98
N ASP A 271 -3.76 17.06 14.97
CA ASP A 271 -4.05 17.87 13.78
C ASP A 271 -2.82 18.45 13.10
N GLU A 272 -1.74 18.68 13.86
CA GLU A 272 -0.48 19.21 13.35
C GLU A 272 0.17 18.29 12.31
N TYR A 273 0.06 16.95 12.49
CA TYR A 273 0.67 15.97 11.62
C TYR A 273 -0.28 15.37 10.59
N ILE A 274 -1.57 15.78 10.61
CA ILE A 274 -2.62 15.19 9.81
C ILE A 274 -3.13 16.17 8.77
N TYR A 275 -3.30 15.68 7.54
CA TYR A 275 -4.04 16.35 6.50
C TYR A 275 -5.04 15.41 5.83
N ASP A 276 -6.31 15.76 5.86
CA ASP A 276 -7.37 15.03 5.15
C ASP A 276 -7.70 15.74 3.83
N HIS A 277 -7.28 15.12 2.73
CA HIS A 277 -7.58 15.60 1.39
C HIS A 277 -9.00 15.22 0.99
N TRP A 278 -9.95 16.11 1.28
CA TRP A 278 -11.31 16.01 0.76
C TRP A 278 -11.31 16.40 -0.71
N TYR A 279 -11.66 15.45 -1.57
CA TYR A 279 -11.70 15.68 -3.01
C TYR A 279 -12.78 16.70 -3.36
N LYS A 280 -12.39 17.77 -4.04
CA LYS A 280 -13.32 18.79 -4.55
C LYS A 280 -13.93 18.41 -5.89
N GLU A 281 -13.18 17.68 -6.68
CA GLU A 281 -13.57 17.11 -7.98
C GLU A 281 -12.83 15.79 -8.20
N ASP A 282 -13.26 15.02 -9.18
CA ASP A 282 -12.57 13.83 -9.63
C ASP A 282 -11.31 14.21 -10.42
N GLY A 283 -10.29 13.35 -10.38
CA GLY A 283 -9.07 13.51 -11.16
C GLY A 283 -7.83 13.94 -10.37
N ASP A 284 -7.92 14.11 -9.05
CA ASP A 284 -6.74 14.38 -8.23
C ASP A 284 -5.86 13.12 -8.11
N LEU A 285 -4.54 13.33 -8.19
CA LEU A 285 -3.53 12.29 -8.01
C LEU A 285 -2.79 12.51 -6.69
N CYS A 286 -2.99 11.63 -5.73
CA CYS A 286 -2.29 11.61 -4.45
C CYS A 286 -1.08 10.68 -4.54
N LEU A 287 0.10 11.19 -4.24
CA LEU A 287 1.37 10.48 -4.20
C LEU A 287 1.90 10.54 -2.77
N PHE A 288 2.28 9.41 -2.19
CA PHE A 288 2.77 9.41 -0.82
C PHE A 288 3.80 8.32 -0.55
N ASP A 289 4.73 8.66 0.35
CA ASP A 289 5.70 7.72 0.89
C ASP A 289 5.01 6.80 1.89
N ASN A 290 4.99 5.52 1.60
CA ASN A 290 4.32 4.50 2.41
C ASN A 290 5.19 4.00 3.57
N SER A 291 6.46 4.39 3.61
CA SER A 291 7.41 3.87 4.61
C SER A 291 7.30 4.59 5.95
N ILE A 292 7.13 5.90 5.94
CA ILE A 292 7.08 6.76 7.14
C ILE A 292 5.87 7.71 7.14
N THR A 293 4.91 7.47 6.25
CA THR A 293 3.62 8.17 6.21
C THR A 293 2.51 7.13 6.28
N GLN A 294 1.53 7.36 7.13
CA GLN A 294 0.31 6.58 7.15
C GLN A 294 -0.79 7.29 6.37
N HIS A 295 -1.75 6.52 5.91
CA HIS A 295 -2.91 7.07 5.24
C HIS A 295 -4.20 6.43 5.75
N ARG A 296 -5.31 7.15 5.55
CA ARG A 296 -6.66 6.69 5.90
C ARG A 296 -7.65 7.08 4.81
N ARG A 297 -8.83 6.44 4.83
CA ARG A 297 -9.97 6.84 4.01
C ARG A 297 -11.13 7.24 4.89
N LEU A 298 -11.69 8.41 4.61
CA LEU A 298 -12.87 8.95 5.28
C LEU A 298 -14.01 9.14 4.28
N GLY A 299 -15.22 9.20 4.80
CA GLY A 299 -16.42 9.52 4.05
C GLY A 299 -17.01 8.36 3.25
N SER A 300 -17.87 8.66 2.29
CA SER A 300 -18.61 7.67 1.52
C SER A 300 -17.74 6.99 0.47
N THR A 301 -17.98 5.70 0.28
CA THR A 301 -17.41 4.92 -0.82
C THR A 301 -18.36 4.74 -1.98
N ASP A 302 -19.59 5.23 -1.85
CA ASP A 302 -20.63 5.10 -2.88
C ASP A 302 -20.17 5.67 -4.22
N ASN A 303 -20.16 4.83 -5.25
CA ASN A 303 -19.70 5.15 -6.59
C ASN A 303 -18.23 5.62 -6.69
N ARG A 304 -17.48 5.57 -5.60
CA ARG A 304 -16.06 5.93 -5.58
C ARG A 304 -15.24 4.90 -6.35
N LEU A 305 -14.41 5.39 -7.26
CA LEU A 305 -13.38 4.60 -7.94
C LEU A 305 -12.07 5.34 -7.88
N CYS A 306 -11.07 4.73 -7.26
CA CYS A 306 -9.67 5.16 -7.34
C CYS A 306 -8.82 4.04 -7.93
N LEU A 307 -7.75 4.43 -8.61
CA LEU A 307 -6.70 3.52 -9.06
C LEU A 307 -5.49 3.66 -8.15
N ARG A 308 -5.07 2.56 -7.53
CA ARG A 308 -3.87 2.50 -6.69
C ARG A 308 -2.74 1.81 -7.44
N TYR A 309 -1.56 2.41 -7.44
CA TYR A 309 -0.33 1.83 -7.95
C TYR A 309 0.78 1.95 -6.89
N GLN A 310 1.67 0.96 -6.81
CA GLN A 310 2.77 0.95 -5.85
C GLN A 310 4.09 0.62 -6.55
N TYR A 311 5.16 1.29 -6.12
CA TYR A 311 6.48 1.24 -6.76
C TYR A 311 7.62 1.47 -5.75
N ASP A 312 8.85 1.17 -6.17
CA ASP A 312 10.03 1.13 -5.30
C ASP A 312 10.98 2.34 -5.39
N TYR A 313 10.67 3.34 -6.19
CA TYR A 313 11.48 4.54 -6.47
C TYR A 313 12.84 4.30 -7.13
N THR A 314 13.18 3.09 -7.59
CA THR A 314 14.53 2.78 -8.10
C THR A 314 15.00 3.63 -9.27
N ASN A 315 14.09 4.28 -9.99
CA ASN A 315 14.43 5.15 -11.11
C ASN A 315 14.59 6.63 -10.70
N LEU A 316 14.19 7.01 -9.49
CA LEU A 316 14.31 8.38 -8.97
C LEU A 316 15.59 8.59 -8.15
N GLN A 317 16.18 7.54 -7.65
CA GLN A 317 17.36 7.57 -6.80
C GLN A 317 18.36 6.48 -7.23
N GLU A 318 19.63 6.71 -6.98
CA GLU A 318 20.71 5.79 -7.37
C GLU A 318 20.65 4.44 -6.65
N SER A 319 20.13 4.43 -5.42
CA SER A 319 20.00 3.21 -4.62
C SER A 319 18.55 2.86 -4.37
N ALA A 320 18.22 1.58 -4.49
CA ALA A 320 16.93 1.06 -4.05
C ALA A 320 16.71 1.38 -2.56
N TRP A 321 15.46 1.63 -2.16
CA TRP A 321 15.10 1.91 -0.76
C TRP A 321 15.44 0.76 0.20
N MET A 322 15.50 -0.49 -0.30
CA MET A 322 15.84 -1.68 0.48
C MET A 322 17.12 -1.56 1.33
N PRO A 323 18.21 -0.89 0.87
CA PRO A 323 19.40 -0.66 1.69
C PRO A 323 19.14 0.17 2.95
N TYR A 324 18.03 0.87 3.03
CA TYR A 324 17.66 1.63 4.23
C TYR A 324 17.00 0.77 5.32
N LEU A 325 16.64 -0.47 4.99
CA LEU A 325 16.06 -1.43 5.90
C LEU A 325 17.14 -2.29 6.55
N GLN A 326 16.89 -2.71 7.77
CA GLN A 326 17.76 -3.68 8.44
C GLN A 326 17.56 -5.08 7.87
N GLN A 327 18.59 -5.92 8.04
CA GLN A 327 18.64 -7.28 7.49
C GLN A 327 17.43 -8.17 7.87
N PRO A 328 16.86 -8.10 9.09
CA PRO A 328 15.68 -8.89 9.42
C PRO A 328 14.48 -8.65 8.49
N TYR A 329 14.23 -7.40 8.12
CA TYR A 329 13.16 -7.09 7.16
C TYR A 329 13.45 -7.62 5.76
N ILE A 330 14.71 -7.46 5.29
CA ILE A 330 15.14 -7.96 3.99
C ILE A 330 15.00 -9.48 3.93
N ASN A 331 15.41 -10.20 4.98
CA ASN A 331 15.26 -11.65 5.05
C ASN A 331 13.78 -12.07 5.03
N SER A 332 12.95 -11.44 5.83
CA SER A 332 11.50 -11.70 5.83
C SER A 332 10.86 -11.45 4.46
N TYR A 333 11.28 -10.42 3.76
CA TYR A 333 10.84 -10.13 2.40
C TYR A 333 11.25 -11.24 1.42
N ILE A 334 12.51 -11.68 1.46
CA ILE A 334 13.04 -12.77 0.62
C ILE A 334 12.32 -14.09 0.92
N ASP A 335 12.13 -14.42 2.19
CA ASP A 335 11.46 -15.65 2.62
C ASP A 335 10.02 -15.70 2.12
N ARG A 336 9.32 -14.59 2.16
CA ARG A 336 7.94 -14.48 1.66
C ARG A 336 7.86 -14.59 0.14
N ILE A 337 8.80 -13.97 -0.60
CA ILE A 337 8.91 -14.18 -2.05
C ILE A 337 9.13 -15.64 -2.36
N THR A 338 10.06 -16.27 -1.66
CA THR A 338 10.39 -17.69 -1.83
C THR A 338 9.17 -18.56 -1.50
N PHE A 339 8.45 -18.26 -0.42
CA PHE A 339 7.22 -18.96 -0.07
C PHE A 339 6.15 -18.86 -1.17
N VAL A 340 5.87 -17.65 -1.68
CA VAL A 340 4.88 -17.45 -2.74
C VAL A 340 5.29 -18.16 -4.03
N ILE A 341 6.58 -18.10 -4.41
CA ILE A 341 7.10 -18.81 -5.58
C ILE A 341 6.94 -20.32 -5.40
N ASN A 342 7.29 -20.84 -4.23
CA ASN A 342 7.16 -22.27 -3.93
C ASN A 342 5.69 -22.69 -3.92
N ALA A 343 4.81 -21.88 -3.35
CA ALA A 343 3.37 -22.15 -3.38
C ALA A 343 2.78 -22.17 -4.80
N MET A 344 3.31 -21.31 -5.69
CA MET A 344 2.92 -21.32 -7.10
C MET A 344 3.50 -22.50 -7.89
N GLN A 345 4.64 -23.06 -7.47
CA GLN A 345 5.34 -24.15 -8.15
C GLN A 345 5.01 -25.53 -7.60
N ASN A 346 4.61 -25.62 -6.33
CA ASN A 346 4.34 -26.86 -5.62
C ASN A 346 2.87 -27.09 -5.36
N LYS A 347 2.44 -28.36 -5.47
CA LYS A 347 1.06 -28.81 -5.25
C LYS A 347 0.57 -28.71 -3.78
N GLU A 348 1.42 -28.27 -2.87
CA GLU A 348 1.10 -28.15 -1.45
C GLU A 348 0.28 -26.92 -1.09
N PHE A 349 0.17 -25.96 -1.99
CA PHE A 349 -0.71 -24.80 -1.79
C PHE A 349 -2.16 -25.23 -1.90
N LYS A 350 -2.78 -25.49 -0.76
CA LYS A 350 -4.20 -25.79 -0.69
C LYS A 350 -5.01 -24.50 -0.77
N LEU A 351 -5.63 -24.30 -1.91
CA LEU A 351 -6.61 -23.21 -2.04
C LEU A 351 -7.78 -23.45 -1.08
N PRO A 352 -8.32 -22.38 -0.47
CA PRO A 352 -9.56 -22.46 0.27
C PRO A 352 -10.65 -23.03 -0.64
N LYS A 353 -11.35 -24.05 -0.20
CA LYS A 353 -12.50 -24.57 -0.92
C LYS A 353 -13.71 -23.68 -0.63
N LYS A 354 -14.73 -23.76 -1.53
CA LYS A 354 -15.97 -23.01 -1.35
C LYS A 354 -16.63 -23.30 0.02
N GLU A 355 -16.47 -24.52 0.52
CA GLU A 355 -16.96 -24.96 1.81
C GLU A 355 -16.26 -24.31 3.00
N ASP A 356 -15.04 -23.79 2.79
CA ASP A 356 -14.25 -23.07 3.81
C ASP A 356 -14.75 -21.62 4.00
N TYR A 357 -15.63 -21.15 3.13
CA TYR A 357 -16.29 -19.83 3.18
C TYR A 357 -17.70 -19.93 3.78
N VAL A 358 -17.93 -20.87 4.68
CA VAL A 358 -19.23 -20.99 5.33
C VAL A 358 -19.47 -19.73 6.14
N GLU A 359 -20.54 -19.04 5.76
CA GLU A 359 -21.16 -17.94 6.49
C GLU A 359 -21.29 -18.32 7.97
N ASN A 360 -20.65 -17.55 8.85
CA ASN A 360 -20.96 -17.48 10.25
C ASN A 360 -21.72 -16.18 10.50
#